data_a73be19fb7f51cc5061dffe096ac60a8
#
_entry.id   a73be19fb7f51cc5061dffe096ac60a8
#
_cell.length_a   1.000
_cell.length_b   1.000
_cell.length_c   1.000
_cell.angle_alpha   90.00
_cell.angle_beta   90.00
_cell.angle_gamma   90.00
#
_symmetry.space_group_name_H-M   'P 1'
#
loop_
_entity.id
_entity.type
_entity.pdbx_description
1 polymer ?
#
loop_
_entity_poly.entity_id
_entity_poly.type
_entity_poly.pdbx_seq_one_letter_code
_entity_poly.pdbx_strand_id
1 'polypeptide(L)'
;MRYWSYFAGKLVAASALFFGLGELLNRKWPTEPGVIRDRLGHAQVTYLPPRFGWDLGFTLAVLFLFLLWTVALNFIIRDQRHRCRVCLRRLRMPVETGSWHRMLLFGRPRIEYICPYGHGTLKEDELQISGAQDPEWTPHSDDIWAELAASGKESDERP
;
A
#
# COMPACT_ATOMS: atom_id res chain seq x y z
N MET A 1 4.65 -16.03 -11.98
CA MET A 1 3.20 -15.96 -11.76
C MET A 1 2.78 -15.85 -10.28
N ARG A 2 3.38 -16.56 -9.35
CA ARG A 2 3.03 -16.58 -7.91
C ARG A 2 3.02 -15.19 -7.23
N TYR A 3 3.92 -14.29 -7.60
CA TYR A 3 4.01 -12.94 -7.03
C TYR A 3 2.75 -12.10 -7.30
N TRP A 4 2.30 -12.09 -8.54
CA TRP A 4 1.13 -11.31 -8.96
C TRP A 4 -0.18 -11.94 -8.47
N SER A 5 -0.28 -13.27 -8.43
CA SER A 5 -1.48 -13.94 -7.88
C SER A 5 -1.63 -13.69 -6.38
N TYR A 6 -0.54 -13.65 -5.63
CA TYR A 6 -0.55 -13.30 -4.22
C TYR A 6 -0.99 -11.85 -3.98
N PHE A 7 -0.53 -10.92 -4.82
CA PHE A 7 -0.96 -9.52 -4.77
C PHE A 7 -2.44 -9.36 -5.11
N ALA A 8 -2.88 -9.98 -6.20
CA ALA A 8 -4.30 -9.98 -6.60
C ALA A 8 -5.21 -10.56 -5.51
N GLY A 9 -4.79 -11.67 -4.87
CA GLY A 9 -5.53 -12.26 -3.76
C GLY A 9 -5.73 -11.31 -2.58
N LYS A 10 -4.69 -10.56 -2.21
CA LYS A 10 -4.79 -9.53 -1.16
C LYS A 10 -5.75 -8.41 -1.55
N LEU A 11 -5.66 -7.92 -2.79
CA LEU A 11 -6.55 -6.88 -3.28
C LEU A 11 -8.01 -7.32 -3.27
N VAL A 12 -8.29 -8.53 -3.77
CA VAL A 12 -9.64 -9.11 -3.79
C VAL A 12 -10.18 -9.27 -2.36
N ALA A 13 -9.38 -9.82 -1.45
CA ALA A 13 -9.80 -10.00 -0.06
C ALA A 13 -10.09 -8.66 0.64
N ALA A 14 -9.22 -7.67 0.45
CA ALA A 14 -9.41 -6.33 1.01
C ALA A 14 -10.63 -5.64 0.39
N SER A 15 -10.87 -5.76 -0.94
CA SER A 15 -12.05 -5.22 -1.62
C SER A 15 -13.32 -5.87 -1.11
N ALA A 16 -13.35 -7.20 -0.98
CA ALA A 16 -14.52 -7.92 -0.48
C ALA A 16 -14.87 -7.48 0.95
N LEU A 17 -13.87 -7.28 1.80
CA LEU A 17 -14.07 -6.79 3.16
C LEU A 17 -14.61 -5.36 3.17
N PHE A 18 -14.07 -4.47 2.34
CA PHE A 18 -14.55 -3.09 2.21
C PHE A 18 -15.99 -3.02 1.74
N PHE A 19 -16.33 -3.75 0.66
CA PHE A 19 -17.70 -3.79 0.16
C PHE A 19 -18.68 -4.44 1.15
N GLY A 20 -18.25 -5.50 1.85
CA GLY A 20 -19.04 -6.12 2.90
C GLY A 20 -19.33 -5.19 4.06
N LEU A 21 -18.35 -4.40 4.51
CA LEU A 21 -18.53 -3.38 5.54
C LEU A 21 -19.45 -2.24 5.07
N GLY A 22 -19.30 -1.80 3.81
CA GLY A 22 -20.18 -0.80 3.20
C GLY A 22 -21.63 -1.25 3.14
N GLU A 23 -21.86 -2.49 2.72
CA GLU A 23 -23.21 -3.07 2.67
C GLU A 23 -23.81 -3.22 4.09
N LEU A 24 -22.98 -3.64 5.05
CA LEU A 24 -23.41 -3.72 6.45
C LEU A 24 -23.77 -2.35 7.01
N LEU A 25 -22.95 -1.33 6.72
CA LEU A 25 -23.23 0.06 7.09
C LEU A 25 -24.57 0.52 6.50
N ASN A 26 -24.77 0.28 5.21
CA ASN A 26 -25.99 0.65 4.51
C ASN A 26 -27.25 -0.05 5.07
N ARG A 27 -27.13 -1.32 5.45
CA ARG A 27 -28.25 -2.07 6.08
C ARG A 27 -28.55 -1.65 7.51
N LYS A 28 -27.52 -1.30 8.28
CA LYS A 28 -27.67 -0.93 9.69
C LYS A 28 -28.00 0.53 9.88
N TRP A 29 -27.65 1.38 8.92
CA TRP A 29 -27.95 2.80 8.99
C TRP A 29 -29.39 3.03 8.57
N PRO A 30 -30.25 3.52 9.45
CA PRO A 30 -31.64 3.75 9.09
C PRO A 30 -31.75 4.87 8.05
N THR A 31 -32.29 4.52 6.90
CA THR A 31 -32.35 5.39 5.72
C THR A 31 -33.40 6.51 5.83
N GLU A 32 -34.35 6.37 6.74
CA GLU A 32 -35.38 7.40 6.93
C GLU A 32 -35.62 7.67 8.42
N PRO A 33 -35.45 8.92 8.88
CA PRO A 33 -35.99 9.31 10.16
C PRO A 33 -37.49 9.19 10.10
N GLY A 34 -38.05 8.36 10.96
CA GLY A 34 -39.49 8.14 11.03
C GLY A 34 -40.27 9.45 11.16
N VAL A 35 -41.42 9.52 10.55
CA VAL A 35 -42.33 10.65 10.64
C VAL A 35 -42.74 10.83 12.11
N ILE A 36 -42.39 11.96 12.70
CA ILE A 36 -42.80 12.28 14.06
C ILE A 36 -44.21 12.87 13.99
N ARG A 37 -45.16 12.19 14.65
CA ARG A 37 -46.50 12.69 14.83
C ARG A 37 -46.61 13.22 16.25
N ASP A 38 -46.73 14.51 16.35
CA ASP A 38 -46.94 15.17 17.64
C ASP A 38 -48.36 15.76 17.74
N ARG A 39 -48.96 15.68 18.93
CA ARG A 39 -50.24 16.29 19.23
C ARG A 39 -50.03 17.66 19.85
N LEU A 40 -50.23 18.69 19.06
CA LEU A 40 -50.30 20.06 19.58
C LEU A 40 -51.81 20.42 19.79
N GLY A 41 -52.27 20.24 21.03
CA GLY A 41 -53.71 20.50 21.37
C GLY A 41 -54.63 19.55 20.60
N HIS A 42 -55.55 20.10 19.81
CA HIS A 42 -56.54 19.34 18.99
C HIS A 42 -56.04 19.03 17.58
N ALA A 43 -54.92 19.58 17.17
CA ALA A 43 -54.35 19.37 15.83
C ALA A 43 -53.22 18.32 15.87
N GLN A 44 -53.26 17.34 14.95
CA GLN A 44 -52.13 16.45 14.67
C GLN A 44 -51.23 17.12 13.67
N VAL A 45 -50.02 17.49 14.12
CA VAL A 45 -48.99 18.05 13.25
C VAL A 45 -47.97 16.95 12.92
N THR A 46 -47.81 16.72 11.63
CA THR A 46 -46.84 15.78 11.10
C THR A 46 -45.66 16.58 10.56
N TYR A 47 -44.51 16.43 11.15
CA TYR A 47 -43.27 17.07 10.65
C TYR A 47 -42.15 16.05 10.43
N LEU A 48 -41.34 16.30 9.39
CA LEU A 48 -40.13 15.55 9.15
C LEU A 48 -39.02 16.18 9.98
N PRO A 49 -38.33 15.41 10.81
CA PRO A 49 -37.18 15.91 11.54
C PRO A 49 -36.08 16.37 10.57
N PRO A 50 -35.21 17.31 10.96
CA PRO A 50 -34.14 17.78 10.12
C PRO A 50 -33.18 16.64 9.79
N ARG A 51 -33.02 16.32 8.51
CA ARG A 51 -32.19 15.21 8.00
C ARG A 51 -30.70 15.50 8.09
N PHE A 52 -30.31 16.76 8.23
CA PHE A 52 -28.91 17.19 8.13
C PHE A 52 -27.95 16.41 9.04
N GLY A 53 -28.28 16.22 10.31
CA GLY A 53 -27.42 15.46 11.23
C GLY A 53 -27.25 13.97 10.85
N TRP A 54 -28.31 13.41 10.31
CA TRP A 54 -28.34 12.01 9.87
C TRP A 54 -27.50 11.79 8.60
N ASP A 55 -27.71 12.66 7.60
CA ASP A 55 -26.99 12.61 6.33
C ASP A 55 -25.50 12.94 6.53
N LEU A 56 -25.19 13.88 7.43
CA LEU A 56 -23.82 14.20 7.81
C LEU A 56 -23.14 13.01 8.48
N GLY A 57 -23.81 12.36 9.43
CA GLY A 57 -23.27 11.17 10.12
C GLY A 57 -22.99 10.03 9.16
N PHE A 58 -23.92 9.73 8.25
CA PHE A 58 -23.73 8.71 7.22
C PHE A 58 -22.57 9.05 6.30
N THR A 59 -22.50 10.28 5.82
CA THR A 59 -21.42 10.75 4.93
C THR A 59 -20.07 10.64 5.62
N LEU A 60 -19.96 11.04 6.89
CA LEU A 60 -18.73 10.90 7.66
C LEU A 60 -18.31 9.44 7.86
N ALA A 61 -19.28 8.55 8.11
CA ALA A 61 -19.01 7.11 8.23
C ALA A 61 -18.47 6.52 6.91
N VAL A 62 -19.07 6.89 5.78
CA VAL A 62 -18.61 6.46 4.44
C VAL A 62 -17.23 7.02 4.13
N LEU A 63 -16.96 8.30 4.43
CA LEU A 63 -15.65 8.92 4.25
C LEU A 63 -14.60 8.24 5.11
N PHE A 64 -14.90 7.94 6.36
CA PHE A 64 -13.99 7.22 7.25
C PHE A 64 -13.67 5.82 6.73
N LEU A 65 -14.67 5.10 6.24
CA LEU A 65 -14.51 3.79 5.63
C LEU A 65 -13.62 3.86 4.37
N PHE A 66 -13.81 4.87 3.54
CA PHE A 66 -12.98 5.13 2.37
C PHE A 66 -11.52 5.46 2.74
N LEU A 67 -11.31 6.23 3.81
CA LEU A 67 -9.99 6.53 4.33
C LEU A 67 -9.28 5.25 4.79
N LEU A 68 -9.97 4.40 5.56
CA LEU A 68 -9.43 3.10 5.96
C LEU A 68 -9.07 2.22 4.76
N TRP A 69 -9.89 2.23 3.72
CA TRP A 69 -9.62 1.53 2.47
C TRP A 69 -8.34 2.04 1.80
N THR A 70 -8.18 3.34 1.66
CA THR A 70 -6.97 3.95 1.06
C THR A 70 -5.71 3.61 1.85
N VAL A 71 -5.79 3.65 3.18
CA VAL A 71 -4.69 3.25 4.06
C VAL A 71 -4.35 1.78 3.87
N ALA A 72 -5.36 0.89 3.83
CA ALA A 72 -5.16 -0.54 3.61
C ALA A 72 -4.50 -0.83 2.25
N LEU A 73 -4.96 -0.15 1.18
CA LEU A 73 -4.34 -0.26 -0.16
C LEU A 73 -2.87 0.16 -0.14
N ASN A 74 -2.55 1.29 0.50
CA ASN A 74 -1.16 1.74 0.64
C ASN A 74 -0.29 0.70 1.37
N PHE A 75 -0.81 0.11 2.46
CA PHE A 75 -0.10 -0.96 3.17
C PHE A 75 0.11 -2.21 2.30
N ILE A 76 -0.91 -2.62 1.54
CA ILE A 76 -0.82 -3.78 0.64
C ILE A 76 0.23 -3.54 -0.44
N ILE A 77 0.22 -2.36 -1.08
CA ILE A 77 1.18 -1.99 -2.13
C ILE A 77 2.60 -1.95 -1.53
N ARG A 78 2.76 -1.31 -0.38
CA ARG A 78 4.07 -1.20 0.29
C ARG A 78 4.60 -2.57 0.75
N ASP A 79 3.74 -3.41 1.34
CA ASP A 79 4.13 -4.78 1.71
C ASP A 79 4.53 -5.60 0.48
N GLN A 80 3.82 -5.43 -0.64
CA GLN A 80 4.14 -6.16 -1.88
C GLN A 80 5.46 -5.70 -2.50
N ARG A 81 5.75 -4.39 -2.52
CA ARG A 81 7.02 -3.86 -3.06
C ARG A 81 8.24 -4.46 -2.35
N HIS A 82 8.18 -4.62 -1.03
CA HIS A 82 9.27 -5.17 -0.22
C HIS A 82 9.25 -6.70 -0.11
N ARG A 83 8.67 -7.41 -1.09
CA ARG A 83 8.68 -8.88 -1.15
C ARG A 83 9.50 -9.39 -2.32
N CYS A 84 10.25 -10.45 -2.07
CA CYS A 84 10.98 -11.16 -3.11
C CYS A 84 10.02 -11.69 -4.19
N ARG A 85 10.37 -11.50 -5.46
CA ARG A 85 9.54 -11.96 -6.59
C ARG A 85 9.51 -13.49 -6.75
N VAL A 86 10.48 -14.19 -6.14
CA VAL A 86 10.62 -15.65 -6.23
C VAL A 86 9.99 -16.35 -5.02
N CYS A 87 10.46 -16.07 -3.79
CA CYS A 87 10.04 -16.76 -2.58
C CYS A 87 8.91 -16.06 -1.80
N LEU A 88 8.46 -14.87 -2.20
CA LEU A 88 7.40 -14.06 -1.58
C LEU A 88 7.69 -13.60 -0.15
N ARG A 89 8.86 -13.91 0.40
CA ARG A 89 9.26 -13.44 1.73
C ARG A 89 9.66 -11.96 1.70
N ARG A 90 9.51 -11.29 2.83
CA ARG A 90 9.95 -9.91 2.97
C ARG A 90 11.46 -9.82 2.81
N LEU A 91 11.87 -8.85 2.02
CA LEU A 91 13.28 -8.47 1.89
C LEU A 91 13.77 -7.93 3.22
N ARG A 92 15.01 -8.23 3.55
CA ARG A 92 15.66 -7.83 4.79
C ARG A 92 17.05 -7.25 4.45
N MET A 93 17.77 -6.83 5.48
CA MET A 93 19.13 -6.29 5.37
C MET A 93 19.19 -5.07 4.44
N PRO A 94 18.62 -3.92 4.83
CA PRO A 94 18.84 -2.69 4.09
C PRO A 94 20.33 -2.37 4.18
N VAL A 95 21.00 -2.32 3.01
CA VAL A 95 22.39 -1.88 2.88
C VAL A 95 22.35 -0.50 2.25
N GLU A 96 22.83 0.50 2.97
CA GLU A 96 22.95 1.86 2.46
C GLU A 96 24.23 1.97 1.68
N THR A 97 24.15 2.29 0.39
CA THR A 97 25.29 2.56 -0.47
C THR A 97 25.34 4.04 -0.83
N GLY A 98 26.44 4.68 -0.52
CA GLY A 98 26.65 6.11 -0.74
C GLY A 98 26.39 6.97 0.49
N SER A 99 26.65 8.27 0.35
CA SER A 99 26.51 9.25 1.43
C SER A 99 26.19 10.61 0.83
N TRP A 100 25.30 11.36 1.46
CA TRP A 100 24.85 12.66 0.98
C TRP A 100 25.98 13.67 0.81
N HIS A 101 26.98 13.69 1.70
CA HIS A 101 28.12 14.60 1.61
C HIS A 101 29.10 14.25 0.48
N ARG A 102 29.02 13.04 -0.09
CA ARG A 102 29.83 12.56 -1.22
C ARG A 102 29.03 12.33 -2.48
N MET A 103 27.80 12.85 -2.53
CA MET A 103 26.86 12.64 -3.64
C MET A 103 27.44 13.03 -5.01
N LEU A 104 28.28 14.06 -5.07
CA LEU A 104 28.95 14.51 -6.31
C LEU A 104 30.01 13.53 -6.83
N LEU A 105 30.61 12.71 -5.93
CA LEU A 105 31.65 11.76 -6.30
C LEU A 105 31.12 10.35 -6.54
N PHE A 106 30.15 9.90 -5.75
CA PHE A 106 29.68 8.52 -5.74
C PHE A 106 28.21 8.37 -6.15
N GLY A 107 27.56 9.47 -6.58
CA GLY A 107 26.15 9.46 -6.94
C GLY A 107 25.21 9.53 -5.72
N ARG A 108 23.89 9.40 -5.98
CA ARG A 108 22.87 9.49 -4.95
C ARG A 108 22.93 8.28 -4.02
N PRO A 109 22.71 8.47 -2.70
CA PRO A 109 22.62 7.34 -1.79
C PRO A 109 21.41 6.45 -2.15
N ARG A 110 21.64 5.13 -2.10
CA ARG A 110 20.66 4.10 -2.44
C ARG A 110 20.54 3.11 -1.31
N ILE A 111 19.34 2.58 -1.13
CA ILE A 111 19.06 1.51 -0.18
C ILE A 111 18.83 0.23 -0.96
N GLU A 112 19.60 -0.79 -0.65
CA GLU A 112 19.50 -2.10 -1.25
C GLU A 112 18.88 -3.09 -0.26
N TYR A 113 17.75 -3.68 -0.62
CA TYR A 113 17.08 -4.72 0.17
C TYR A 113 17.40 -6.08 -0.41
N ILE A 114 18.00 -6.95 0.39
CA ILE A 114 18.48 -8.26 -0.05
C ILE A 114 17.48 -9.35 0.36
N CYS A 115 17.24 -10.31 -0.53
CA CYS A 115 16.49 -11.51 -0.19
C CYS A 115 17.31 -12.42 0.73
N PRO A 116 16.79 -12.87 1.91
CA PRO A 116 17.52 -13.75 2.82
C PRO A 116 17.93 -15.10 2.19
N TYR A 117 17.33 -15.46 1.07
CA TYR A 117 17.61 -16.71 0.33
C TYR A 117 18.42 -16.47 -0.95
N GLY A 118 18.97 -15.27 -1.16
CA GLY A 118 19.83 -14.99 -2.28
C GLY A 118 19.17 -14.86 -3.65
N HIS A 119 17.81 -14.78 -3.73
CA HIS A 119 17.13 -14.74 -5.04
C HIS A 119 17.27 -13.40 -5.79
N GLY A 120 17.72 -12.34 -5.12
CA GLY A 120 17.90 -11.03 -5.75
C GLY A 120 17.91 -9.88 -4.76
N THR A 121 18.24 -8.70 -5.26
CA THR A 121 18.24 -7.43 -4.53
C THR A 121 17.25 -6.46 -5.15
N LEU A 122 16.61 -5.65 -4.30
CA LEU A 122 15.79 -4.52 -4.68
C LEU A 122 16.57 -3.25 -4.37
N LYS A 123 16.83 -2.42 -5.39
CA LYS A 123 17.48 -1.13 -5.25
C LYS A 123 16.46 -0.02 -5.25
N GLU A 124 16.47 0.80 -4.22
CA GLU A 124 15.62 1.99 -4.09
C GLU A 124 16.49 3.22 -3.80
N ASP A 125 16.20 4.33 -4.45
CA ASP A 125 16.85 5.61 -4.14
C ASP A 125 16.32 6.13 -2.80
N GLU A 126 17.20 6.61 -1.90
CA GLU A 126 16.82 7.07 -0.56
C GLU A 126 15.90 8.28 -0.60
N LEU A 127 16.09 9.21 -1.53
CA LEU A 127 15.25 10.39 -1.72
C LEU A 127 14.73 10.50 -3.15
N GLN A 128 13.41 10.65 -3.24
CA GLN A 128 12.73 10.98 -4.49
C GLN A 128 12.33 12.45 -4.50
N ILE A 129 12.94 13.22 -5.37
CA ILE A 129 12.55 14.60 -5.62
C ILE A 129 11.53 14.71 -6.75
N SER A 130 11.44 13.71 -7.61
CA SER A 130 10.54 13.70 -8.76
C SER A 130 9.88 12.35 -8.98
N GLY A 131 8.61 12.28 -8.67
CA GLY A 131 7.61 11.42 -9.28
C GLY A 131 7.75 9.92 -9.05
N ALA A 132 7.89 9.15 -10.09
CA ALA A 132 7.79 7.70 -10.05
C ALA A 132 9.16 7.08 -9.73
N GLN A 133 9.19 6.29 -8.64
CA GLN A 133 10.29 5.35 -8.45
C GLN A 133 9.98 4.10 -9.25
N ASP A 134 10.91 3.73 -10.09
CA ASP A 134 10.98 2.37 -10.59
C ASP A 134 12.03 1.62 -9.75
N PRO A 135 11.60 0.90 -8.70
CA PRO A 135 12.52 0.09 -7.91
C PRO A 135 13.12 -0.97 -8.81
N GLU A 136 14.44 -0.96 -8.94
CA GLU A 136 15.16 -1.89 -9.79
C GLU A 136 15.34 -3.23 -9.08
N TRP A 137 14.73 -4.27 -9.64
CA TRP A 137 14.91 -5.64 -9.15
C TRP A 137 16.03 -6.33 -9.95
N THR A 138 17.13 -6.65 -9.28
CA THR A 138 18.24 -7.42 -9.85
C THR A 138 18.15 -8.87 -9.35
N PRO A 139 17.79 -9.85 -10.22
CA PRO A 139 17.84 -11.25 -9.83
C PRO A 139 19.28 -11.71 -9.71
N HIS A 140 19.57 -12.52 -8.68
CA HIS A 140 20.86 -13.21 -8.57
C HIS A 140 20.81 -14.55 -9.28
N SER A 141 21.91 -14.96 -9.88
CA SER A 141 22.05 -16.30 -10.43
C SER A 141 22.12 -17.32 -9.29
N ASP A 142 21.67 -18.57 -9.55
CA ASP A 142 21.77 -19.66 -8.58
C ASP A 142 23.24 -20.00 -8.24
N ASP A 143 24.19 -19.55 -9.05
CA ASP A 143 25.63 -19.70 -8.84
C ASP A 143 26.28 -18.38 -8.44
N ILE A 144 26.39 -18.18 -7.12
CA ILE A 144 27.05 -17.00 -6.51
C ILE A 144 28.52 -16.89 -6.96
N TRP A 145 29.18 -18.01 -7.23
CA TRP A 145 30.58 -18.04 -7.64
C TRP A 145 30.76 -17.52 -9.06
N ALA A 146 29.83 -17.82 -9.96
CA ALA A 146 29.85 -17.27 -11.31
C ALA A 146 29.62 -15.75 -11.30
N GLU A 147 28.73 -15.27 -10.42
CA GLU A 147 28.44 -13.84 -10.27
C GLU A 147 29.63 -13.06 -9.67
N LEU A 148 30.30 -13.64 -8.66
CA LEU A 148 31.54 -13.09 -8.09
C LEU A 148 32.68 -13.08 -9.10
N ALA A 149 32.83 -14.12 -9.91
CA ALA A 149 33.85 -14.17 -10.95
C ALA A 149 33.60 -13.14 -12.07
N ALA A 150 32.33 -12.88 -12.40
CA ALA A 150 31.94 -11.85 -13.36
C ALA A 150 32.23 -10.43 -12.83
N SER A 151 31.89 -10.16 -11.56
CA SER A 151 32.13 -8.86 -10.93
C SER A 151 33.63 -8.57 -10.75
N GLY A 152 34.46 -9.60 -10.50
CA GLY A 152 35.93 -9.48 -10.43
C GLY A 152 36.57 -9.07 -11.74
N LYS A 153 36.03 -9.52 -12.88
CA LYS A 153 36.51 -9.11 -14.22
C LYS A 153 36.18 -7.66 -14.55
N GLU A 154 34.99 -7.20 -14.16
CA GLU A 154 34.55 -5.82 -14.43
C GLU A 154 35.35 -4.77 -13.62
N SER A 155 35.88 -5.14 -12.45
CA SER A 155 36.75 -4.28 -11.65
C SER A 155 38.19 -4.15 -12.22
N ASP A 156 38.64 -5.16 -12.96
CA ASP A 156 40.00 -5.18 -13.56
C ASP A 156 40.07 -4.46 -14.94
N GLU A 157 38.90 -4.27 -15.59
CA GLU A 157 38.79 -3.55 -16.88
C GLU A 157 38.53 -2.04 -16.74
N ARG A 158 38.45 -1.50 -15.55
CA ARG A 158 38.35 -0.03 -15.37
C ARG A 158 39.75 0.57 -15.24
N PRO A 159 40.18 1.40 -16.23
CA PRO A 159 41.44 2.11 -16.19
C PRO A 159 41.49 3.16 -15.09
#